data_e7c6b643943fe3317a342480956812d4
#
_entry.id   e7c6b643943fe3317a342480956812d4
#
_cell.length_a   1.000
_cell.length_b   1.000
_cell.length_c   1.000
_cell.angle_alpha   90.00
_cell.angle_beta   90.00
_cell.angle_gamma   90.00
#
_symmetry.space_group_name_H-M   'P 1'
#
loop_
_entity.id
_entity.type
_entity.pdbx_description
1 polymer ?
#
loop_
_entity_poly.entity_id
_entity_poly.type
_entity_poly.pdbx_seq_one_letter_code
_entity_poly.pdbx_strand_id
1 'polypeptide(L)'
;WGDLGGGDNGPSQIRPWWYTRLGNDPQDPNSGEDSGFPQLDFGLFSTFRDTVSKGTYAGTGHILSMDWIYGDVTQLVTFLQNHDVGPDNDFKYRFKGEQWMAAAAYNLIWTARGIPCLYFGEEIEFMKGAPQDVEGEKDTLETTGRAYFGDHLTDQRIAETQSHPLYHHIQRLNLLRRAIPALRKARMTQVGEWGSGMHFVRDLAAAGTEADSYAIVGLAIGCEQQIQIGNIRPGLYRDAVTGGEIHSDGSLSFSVKANSAGIWVLDGPGKIGMDGVYLR
;
A
#
# COMPACT_ATOMS: atom_id res chain seq x y z
N TRP A 1 4.32 -8.88 16.19
CA TRP A 1 5.07 -7.66 15.94
C TRP A 1 6.55 -8.00 15.77
N GLY A 2 6.98 -8.37 14.62
CA GLY A 2 8.41 -8.61 14.41
C GLY A 2 9.11 -7.29 14.11
N ASP A 3 10.17 -6.98 14.81
CA ASP A 3 11.13 -6.02 14.32
C ASP A 3 11.85 -6.62 13.11
N LEU A 4 11.47 -6.21 11.93
CA LEU A 4 12.08 -6.66 10.67
C LEU A 4 13.48 -6.08 10.47
N GLY A 5 13.81 -5.00 11.16
CA GLY A 5 15.13 -4.38 11.13
C GLY A 5 16.13 -4.99 12.13
N GLY A 6 15.65 -5.88 12.97
CA GLY A 6 16.39 -6.28 14.14
C GLY A 6 17.51 -7.24 13.87
N GLY A 7 18.65 -6.77 13.83
CA GLY A 7 19.81 -7.60 14.09
C GLY A 7 19.82 -8.22 15.50
N ASP A 8 18.95 -7.80 16.38
CA ASP A 8 18.88 -8.32 17.73
C ASP A 8 17.93 -9.52 17.82
N ASN A 9 18.49 -10.64 18.21
CA ASN A 9 17.81 -11.91 18.39
C ASN A 9 17.38 -12.15 19.84
N GLY A 10 17.08 -11.11 20.60
CA GLY A 10 16.64 -11.25 21.97
C GLY A 10 15.42 -12.17 22.11
N PRO A 11 15.27 -12.86 23.27
CA PRO A 11 14.21 -13.84 23.46
C PRO A 11 12.80 -13.27 23.45
N SER A 12 12.65 -11.95 23.49
CA SER A 12 11.38 -11.25 23.41
C SER A 12 10.94 -10.93 21.97
N GLN A 13 11.80 -11.18 20.99
CA GLN A 13 11.45 -10.88 19.59
C GLN A 13 10.65 -12.01 18.98
N ILE A 14 9.44 -11.65 18.55
CA ILE A 14 8.57 -12.54 17.80
C ILE A 14 8.95 -12.43 16.34
N ARG A 15 9.42 -13.51 15.76
CA ARG A 15 9.79 -13.53 14.35
C ARG A 15 8.55 -13.82 13.49
N PRO A 16 8.29 -13.03 12.45
CA PRO A 16 7.12 -13.21 11.57
C PRO A 16 7.00 -14.62 11.01
N TRP A 17 8.10 -15.25 10.63
CA TRP A 17 8.10 -16.58 10.05
C TRP A 17 7.60 -17.69 11.00
N TRP A 18 7.61 -17.48 12.32
CA TRP A 18 7.03 -18.43 13.28
C TRP A 18 5.51 -18.50 13.19
N TYR A 19 4.89 -17.42 12.71
CA TYR A 19 3.44 -17.35 12.56
C TYR A 19 2.97 -17.59 11.14
N THR A 20 3.78 -17.23 10.16
CA THR A 20 3.41 -17.35 8.76
C THR A 20 3.93 -18.62 8.11
N ARG A 21 4.75 -19.40 8.82
CA ARG A 21 5.25 -20.70 8.38
C ARG A 21 5.00 -21.76 9.42
N LEU A 22 4.70 -22.96 8.97
CA LEU A 22 4.62 -24.14 9.82
C LEU A 22 6.02 -24.53 10.28
N GLY A 23 6.28 -24.45 11.57
CA GLY A 23 7.44 -24.96 12.27
C GLY A 23 8.82 -24.81 11.60
N ASN A 24 9.81 -25.37 12.24
CA ASN A 24 11.17 -25.51 11.72
C ASN A 24 11.74 -26.89 12.10
N ASP A 25 10.89 -27.87 12.27
CA ASP A 25 11.32 -29.23 12.55
C ASP A 25 11.75 -29.90 11.23
N PRO A 26 13.01 -30.22 11.03
CA PRO A 26 13.47 -30.94 9.83
C PRO A 26 12.82 -32.33 9.66
N GLN A 27 12.18 -32.85 10.70
CA GLN A 27 11.47 -34.13 10.68
C GLN A 27 10.00 -33.96 10.26
N ASP A 28 9.45 -32.72 10.30
CA ASP A 28 8.09 -32.45 9.87
C ASP A 28 8.07 -32.14 8.36
N PRO A 29 7.38 -32.95 7.53
CA PRO A 29 7.31 -32.70 6.09
C PRO A 29 6.65 -31.37 5.72
N ASN A 30 5.87 -30.75 6.63
CA ASN A 30 5.25 -29.45 6.41
C ASN A 30 6.09 -28.28 6.98
N SER A 31 7.28 -28.56 7.53
CA SER A 31 8.13 -27.53 8.10
C SER A 31 8.52 -26.51 7.04
N GLY A 32 8.30 -25.23 7.35
CA GLY A 32 8.59 -24.12 6.46
C GLY A 32 7.51 -23.80 5.42
N GLU A 33 6.44 -24.55 5.33
CA GLU A 33 5.27 -24.23 4.52
C GLU A 33 4.48 -23.04 5.09
N ASP A 34 3.61 -22.45 4.27
CA ASP A 34 2.73 -21.37 4.70
C ASP A 34 1.73 -21.88 5.74
N SER A 35 1.62 -21.17 6.85
CA SER A 35 0.67 -21.47 7.91
C SER A 35 -0.77 -21.01 7.60
N GLY A 36 -0.95 -20.17 6.57
CA GLY A 36 -2.22 -19.53 6.26
C GLY A 36 -2.63 -18.39 7.24
N PHE A 37 -1.76 -18.02 8.19
CA PHE A 37 -2.04 -16.92 9.12
C PHE A 37 -1.53 -15.59 8.59
N PRO A 38 -2.42 -14.65 8.20
CA PRO A 38 -2.02 -13.29 7.83
C PRO A 38 -1.56 -12.51 9.05
N GLN A 39 -0.71 -11.51 8.82
CA GLN A 39 -0.22 -10.60 9.85
C GLN A 39 -0.39 -9.14 9.41
N LEU A 40 -0.43 -8.23 10.38
CA LEU A 40 -0.31 -6.81 10.12
C LEU A 40 1.12 -6.50 9.66
N ASP A 41 1.24 -5.81 8.53
CA ASP A 41 2.54 -5.48 7.93
C ASP A 41 3.15 -4.22 8.55
N PHE A 42 3.68 -4.35 9.75
CA PHE A 42 4.41 -3.26 10.40
C PHE A 42 5.72 -2.90 9.70
N GLY A 43 6.26 -3.81 8.90
CA GLY A 43 7.43 -3.52 8.07
C GLY A 43 7.13 -2.42 7.05
N LEU A 44 6.11 -2.62 6.20
CA LEU A 44 5.69 -1.59 5.25
C LEU A 44 5.05 -0.37 5.93
N PHE A 45 4.41 -0.53 7.07
CA PHE A 45 3.89 0.60 7.84
C PHE A 45 4.97 1.66 8.12
N SER A 46 6.19 1.24 8.47
CA SER A 46 7.30 2.18 8.69
C SER A 46 7.64 2.99 7.43
N THR A 47 7.52 2.38 6.25
CA THR A 47 7.71 3.07 4.96
C THR A 47 6.56 4.03 4.66
N PHE A 48 5.33 3.63 4.92
CA PHE A 48 4.18 4.52 4.74
C PHE A 48 4.26 5.73 5.65
N ARG A 49 4.75 5.57 6.88
CA ARG A 49 5.08 6.68 7.76
C ARG A 49 6.03 7.69 7.10
N ASP A 50 7.11 7.22 6.50
CA ASP A 50 8.08 8.09 5.84
C ASP A 50 7.49 8.75 4.59
N THR A 51 6.61 8.05 3.87
CA THR A 51 5.85 8.63 2.75
C THR A 51 5.02 9.83 3.20
N VAL A 52 4.27 9.71 4.29
CA VAL A 52 3.36 10.79 4.74
C VAL A 52 4.04 11.87 5.59
N SER A 53 5.16 11.59 6.21
CA SER A 53 5.87 12.57 7.06
C SER A 53 7.01 13.28 6.36
N LYS A 54 7.66 12.60 5.40
CA LYS A 54 8.84 13.12 4.70
C LYS A 54 8.62 13.30 3.19
N GLY A 55 7.52 12.82 2.64
CA GLY A 55 7.24 12.88 1.20
C GLY A 55 8.23 12.03 0.38
N THR A 56 8.53 10.81 0.81
CA THR A 56 9.51 9.94 0.15
C THR A 56 9.09 8.48 0.15
N TYR A 57 9.47 7.74 -0.91
CA TYR A 57 9.37 6.28 -0.98
C TYR A 57 10.67 5.57 -0.57
N ALA A 58 11.69 6.32 -0.18
CA ALA A 58 12.98 5.74 0.20
C ALA A 58 12.85 4.75 1.36
N GLY A 59 13.55 3.62 1.27
CA GLY A 59 13.52 2.54 2.24
C GLY A 59 12.48 1.45 1.96
N THR A 60 11.53 1.67 1.04
CA THR A 60 10.52 0.67 0.68
C THR A 60 11.17 -0.60 0.11
N GLY A 61 12.14 -0.47 -0.78
CA GLY A 61 12.85 -1.59 -1.37
C GLY A 61 13.60 -2.44 -0.35
N HIS A 62 14.15 -1.81 0.68
CA HIS A 62 14.81 -2.52 1.77
C HIS A 62 13.80 -3.43 2.53
N ILE A 63 12.64 -2.90 2.89
CA ILE A 63 11.59 -3.69 3.55
C ILE A 63 11.10 -4.83 2.66
N LEU A 64 10.86 -4.57 1.38
CA LEU A 64 10.42 -5.58 0.42
C LEU A 64 11.49 -6.67 0.17
N SER A 65 12.76 -6.35 0.29
CA SER A 65 13.83 -7.35 0.17
C SER A 65 13.80 -8.41 1.29
N MET A 66 13.07 -8.14 2.37
CA MET A 66 12.89 -9.08 3.50
C MET A 66 11.62 -9.94 3.36
N ASP A 67 10.90 -9.86 2.27
CA ASP A 67 9.66 -10.62 2.04
C ASP A 67 9.83 -12.15 2.18
N TRP A 68 11.05 -12.64 2.06
CA TRP A 68 11.39 -14.06 2.23
C TRP A 68 11.13 -14.61 3.64
N ILE A 69 10.99 -13.74 4.64
CA ILE A 69 10.72 -14.16 6.03
C ILE A 69 9.27 -14.58 6.27
N TYR A 70 8.36 -14.26 5.34
CA TYR A 70 6.95 -14.63 5.42
C TYR A 70 6.67 -15.89 4.58
N GLY A 71 5.65 -16.62 4.93
CA GLY A 71 5.12 -17.71 4.13
C GLY A 71 4.54 -17.18 2.80
N ASP A 72 3.50 -16.36 2.90
CA ASP A 72 2.88 -15.69 1.76
C ASP A 72 2.68 -14.19 2.03
N VAL A 73 3.49 -13.37 1.41
CA VAL A 73 3.45 -11.90 1.56
C VAL A 73 2.17 -11.28 0.97
N THR A 74 1.45 -11.99 0.13
CA THR A 74 0.20 -11.49 -0.45
C THR A 74 -0.96 -11.50 0.54
N GLN A 75 -0.79 -12.19 1.66
CA GLN A 75 -1.75 -12.27 2.76
C GLN A 75 -1.46 -11.26 3.89
N LEU A 76 -0.34 -10.54 3.84
CA LEU A 76 -0.04 -9.51 4.84
C LEU A 76 -1.04 -8.36 4.73
N VAL A 77 -1.52 -7.88 5.86
CA VAL A 77 -2.48 -6.77 5.93
C VAL A 77 -1.71 -5.46 6.01
N THR A 78 -1.75 -4.68 4.93
CA THR A 78 -1.09 -3.37 4.82
C THR A 78 -2.03 -2.25 5.27
N PHE A 79 -1.53 -1.28 6.00
CA PHE A 79 -2.33 -0.19 6.57
C PHE A 79 -1.50 1.08 6.75
N LEU A 80 -2.16 2.24 6.76
CA LEU A 80 -1.53 3.53 7.07
C LEU A 80 -1.71 3.90 8.54
N GLN A 81 -2.87 3.61 9.09
CA GLN A 81 -3.23 3.84 10.49
C GLN A 81 -4.01 2.64 11.03
N ASN A 82 -4.08 2.53 12.35
CA ASN A 82 -4.99 1.66 13.05
C ASN A 82 -5.40 2.30 14.39
N HIS A 83 -6.07 1.55 15.26
CA HIS A 83 -6.54 2.07 16.55
C HIS A 83 -5.41 2.37 17.56
N ASP A 84 -4.21 1.86 17.34
CA ASP A 84 -3.06 2.06 18.24
C ASP A 84 -2.05 3.07 17.70
N VAL A 85 -1.88 3.13 16.37
CA VAL A 85 -0.81 3.91 15.77
C VAL A 85 -1.27 4.72 14.56
N GLY A 86 -0.76 5.94 14.48
CA GLY A 86 -0.81 6.78 13.30
C GLY A 86 0.56 6.89 12.62
N PRO A 87 0.63 7.40 11.41
CA PRO A 87 1.86 7.39 10.61
C PRO A 87 2.82 8.53 10.94
N ASP A 88 2.38 9.54 11.66
CA ASP A 88 3.17 10.72 12.01
C ASP A 88 3.09 11.03 13.51
N ASN A 89 3.85 12.00 13.98
CA ASN A 89 3.83 12.48 15.37
C ASN A 89 4.04 11.39 16.43
N ASP A 90 5.13 10.66 16.34
CA ASP A 90 5.51 9.59 17.27
C ASP A 90 4.48 8.46 17.38
N PHE A 91 3.70 8.25 16.32
CA PHE A 91 2.64 7.23 16.22
C PHE A 91 1.44 7.43 17.18
N LYS A 92 1.35 8.57 17.83
CA LYS A 92 0.33 8.85 18.85
C LYS A 92 -0.91 9.55 18.34
N TYR A 93 -0.90 10.01 17.10
CA TYR A 93 -1.97 10.81 16.53
C TYR A 93 -2.46 10.23 15.21
N ARG A 94 -3.74 10.46 14.91
CA ARG A 94 -4.23 10.27 13.54
C ARG A 94 -3.49 11.21 12.59
N PHE A 95 -3.29 10.73 11.35
CA PHE A 95 -2.59 11.51 10.34
C PHE A 95 -3.11 12.95 10.29
N LYS A 96 -2.21 13.91 10.39
CA LYS A 96 -2.52 15.35 10.34
C LYS A 96 -1.81 16.11 9.22
N GLY A 97 -0.96 15.40 8.45
CA GLY A 97 -0.18 16.00 7.35
C GLY A 97 -1.05 16.42 6.17
N GLU A 98 -0.38 16.77 5.10
CA GLU A 98 -1.02 17.21 3.87
C GLU A 98 -1.75 16.05 3.18
N GLN A 99 -2.96 16.30 2.69
CA GLN A 99 -3.82 15.29 2.06
C GLN A 99 -3.13 14.57 0.89
N TRP A 100 -2.30 15.28 0.11
CA TRP A 100 -1.59 14.68 -1.01
C TRP A 100 -0.55 13.63 -0.58
N MET A 101 0.01 13.75 0.63
CA MET A 101 0.91 12.73 1.19
C MET A 101 0.15 11.45 1.52
N ALA A 102 -1.04 11.58 2.13
CA ALA A 102 -1.92 10.44 2.36
C ALA A 102 -2.31 9.75 1.04
N ALA A 103 -2.67 10.52 0.02
CA ALA A 103 -3.00 9.98 -1.30
C ALA A 103 -1.82 9.21 -1.92
N ALA A 104 -0.60 9.72 -1.81
CA ALA A 104 0.61 9.04 -2.29
C ALA A 104 0.87 7.73 -1.52
N ALA A 105 0.65 7.71 -0.19
CA ALA A 105 0.74 6.48 0.59
C ALA A 105 -0.33 5.46 0.16
N TYR A 106 -1.56 5.89 -0.10
CA TYR A 106 -2.62 5.00 -0.60
C TYR A 106 -2.31 4.47 -2.00
N ASN A 107 -1.68 5.25 -2.87
CA ASN A 107 -1.20 4.75 -4.16
C ASN A 107 -0.26 3.55 -3.95
N LEU A 108 0.67 3.62 -3.02
CA LEU A 108 1.57 2.51 -2.70
C LEU A 108 0.80 1.35 -2.06
N ILE A 109 0.00 1.59 -1.02
CA ILE A 109 -0.74 0.55 -0.29
C ILE A 109 -1.64 -0.27 -1.23
N TRP A 110 -2.37 0.39 -2.15
CA TRP A 110 -3.29 -0.30 -3.06
C TRP A 110 -2.62 -0.99 -4.24
N THR A 111 -1.41 -0.58 -4.59
CA THR A 111 -0.64 -1.19 -5.69
C THR A 111 0.42 -2.17 -5.21
N ALA A 112 0.82 -2.09 -3.94
CA ALA A 112 1.74 -3.03 -3.32
C ALA A 112 1.12 -4.42 -3.11
N ARG A 113 1.97 -5.37 -2.73
CA ARG A 113 1.57 -6.69 -2.28
C ARG A 113 0.82 -6.61 -0.95
N GLY A 114 0.07 -7.64 -0.60
CA GLY A 114 -0.72 -7.70 0.63
C GLY A 114 -2.17 -7.25 0.45
N ILE A 115 -2.88 -7.16 1.54
CA ILE A 115 -4.30 -6.82 1.63
C ILE A 115 -4.43 -5.42 2.21
N PRO A 116 -4.82 -4.40 1.42
CA PRO A 116 -4.99 -3.05 1.93
C PRO A 116 -6.11 -3.00 2.95
N CYS A 117 -5.81 -2.43 4.11
CA CYS A 117 -6.76 -2.18 5.19
C CYS A 117 -6.87 -0.68 5.45
N LEU A 118 -8.09 -0.18 5.42
CA LEU A 118 -8.41 1.20 5.72
C LEU A 118 -8.97 1.27 7.15
N TYR A 119 -8.34 2.06 8.01
CA TYR A 119 -8.92 2.36 9.31
C TYR A 119 -10.10 3.32 9.11
N PHE A 120 -11.19 3.12 9.82
CA PHE A 120 -12.43 3.87 9.60
C PHE A 120 -12.20 5.38 9.61
N GLY A 121 -12.79 6.07 8.64
CA GLY A 121 -12.73 7.51 8.50
C GLY A 121 -11.46 8.07 7.85
N GLU A 122 -10.47 7.24 7.47
CA GLU A 122 -9.29 7.73 6.74
C GLU A 122 -9.67 8.36 5.39
N GLU A 123 -10.72 7.84 4.76
CA GLU A 123 -11.22 8.31 3.48
C GLU A 123 -11.78 9.74 3.51
N ILE A 124 -12.01 10.27 4.70
CA ILE A 124 -12.52 11.63 4.92
C ILE A 124 -11.69 12.42 5.93
N GLU A 125 -10.50 11.96 6.26
CA GLU A 125 -9.64 12.57 7.28
C GLU A 125 -10.34 12.74 8.64
N PHE A 126 -11.22 11.80 9.01
CA PHE A 126 -11.96 11.81 10.28
C PHE A 126 -11.00 11.89 11.46
N MET A 127 -11.30 12.76 12.41
CA MET A 127 -10.47 13.02 13.59
C MET A 127 -9.02 13.40 13.27
N LYS A 128 -8.80 14.07 12.11
CA LYS A 128 -7.47 14.47 11.64
C LYS A 128 -6.67 15.16 12.74
N GLY A 129 -5.49 14.60 13.06
CA GLY A 129 -4.59 15.14 14.08
C GLY A 129 -5.03 14.94 15.52
N ALA A 130 -6.15 14.25 15.78
CA ALA A 130 -6.54 13.87 17.14
C ALA A 130 -5.60 12.78 17.70
N PRO A 131 -5.42 12.71 19.03
CA PRO A 131 -4.74 11.59 19.66
C PRO A 131 -5.33 10.25 19.20
N GLN A 132 -4.54 9.21 19.03
CA GLN A 132 -5.04 7.89 18.67
C GLN A 132 -5.84 7.26 19.82
N ASP A 133 -5.38 7.43 21.02
CA ASP A 133 -5.97 6.85 22.21
C ASP A 133 -6.11 7.87 23.35
N VAL A 134 -6.87 7.52 24.35
CA VAL A 134 -7.04 8.33 25.57
C VAL A 134 -5.71 8.35 26.33
N GLU A 135 -5.09 9.52 26.42
CA GLU A 135 -3.90 9.76 27.22
C GLU A 135 -4.20 10.78 28.33
N GLY A 136 -4.29 10.31 29.58
CA GLY A 136 -4.55 11.17 30.73
C GLY A 136 -6.02 11.56 30.92
N GLU A 137 -6.28 12.54 31.79
CA GLU A 137 -7.64 12.93 32.19
C GLU A 137 -8.36 13.87 31.21
N LYS A 138 -7.63 14.39 30.20
CA LYS A 138 -8.16 15.39 29.26
C LYS A 138 -8.77 14.78 28.01
N ASP A 139 -8.37 13.57 27.71
CA ASP A 139 -8.80 12.88 26.49
C ASP A 139 -9.94 11.93 26.83
N THR A 140 -10.92 11.87 25.97
CA THR A 140 -12.02 10.89 26.02
C THR A 140 -12.04 10.11 24.72
N LEU A 141 -12.80 9.03 24.64
CA LEU A 141 -12.95 8.30 23.39
C LEU A 141 -13.48 9.21 22.27
N GLU A 142 -14.38 10.13 22.58
CA GLU A 142 -15.01 11.05 21.62
C GLU A 142 -14.04 12.10 21.08
N THR A 143 -12.96 12.40 21.80
CA THR A 143 -11.93 13.36 21.37
C THR A 143 -10.72 12.71 20.74
N THR A 144 -10.71 11.40 20.60
CA THR A 144 -9.57 10.61 20.05
C THR A 144 -9.89 9.98 18.71
N GLY A 145 -8.88 9.40 18.08
CA GLY A 145 -9.02 8.62 16.85
C GLY A 145 -9.88 7.37 16.98
N ARG A 146 -10.29 7.02 18.20
CA ARG A 146 -11.22 5.93 18.51
C ARG A 146 -12.67 6.39 18.68
N ALA A 147 -12.98 7.66 18.40
CA ALA A 147 -14.32 8.19 18.49
C ALA A 147 -15.33 7.31 17.72
N TYR A 148 -16.52 7.15 18.25
CA TYR A 148 -17.58 6.38 17.60
C TYR A 148 -18.05 7.09 16.33
N PHE A 149 -17.69 6.54 15.18
CA PHE A 149 -18.00 7.17 13.90
C PHE A 149 -19.51 7.32 13.65
N GLY A 150 -20.32 6.43 14.19
CA GLY A 150 -21.78 6.46 14.05
C GLY A 150 -22.44 7.74 14.59
N ASP A 151 -21.92 8.34 15.65
CA ASP A 151 -22.41 9.61 16.19
C ASP A 151 -22.20 10.79 15.22
N HIS A 152 -21.30 10.62 14.24
CA HIS A 152 -21.01 11.58 13.19
C HIS A 152 -21.73 11.26 11.85
N LEU A 153 -22.49 10.18 11.77
CA LEU A 153 -23.25 9.78 10.58
C LEU A 153 -24.58 10.55 10.47
N THR A 154 -24.48 11.78 10.02
CA THR A 154 -25.63 12.62 9.63
C THR A 154 -25.72 12.68 8.12
N ASP A 155 -26.89 13.08 7.57
CA ASP A 155 -27.07 13.28 6.13
C ASP A 155 -26.03 14.24 5.56
N GLN A 156 -25.69 15.30 6.31
CA GLN A 156 -24.64 16.23 5.94
C GLN A 156 -23.27 15.53 5.89
N ARG A 157 -22.92 14.75 6.89
CA ARG A 157 -21.64 14.04 6.94
C ARG A 157 -21.52 13.00 5.83
N ILE A 158 -22.61 12.30 5.52
CA ILE A 158 -22.66 11.36 4.40
C ILE A 158 -22.38 12.08 3.07
N ALA A 159 -23.00 13.22 2.84
CA ALA A 159 -22.75 14.03 1.64
C ALA A 159 -21.32 14.55 1.57
N GLU A 160 -20.75 15.02 2.69
CA GLU A 160 -19.35 15.43 2.79
C GLU A 160 -18.40 14.26 2.47
N THR A 161 -18.67 13.06 3.02
CA THR A 161 -17.90 11.84 2.73
C THR A 161 -17.91 11.52 1.25
N GLN A 162 -19.08 11.52 0.63
CA GLN A 162 -19.24 11.18 -0.78
C GLN A 162 -18.62 12.21 -1.74
N SER A 163 -18.35 13.43 -1.27
CA SER A 163 -17.68 14.47 -2.05
C SER A 163 -16.18 14.62 -1.73
N HIS A 164 -15.68 13.91 -0.71
CA HIS A 164 -14.30 14.09 -0.25
C HIS A 164 -13.26 13.56 -1.27
N PRO A 165 -12.19 14.31 -1.56
CA PRO A 165 -11.20 13.91 -2.57
C PRO A 165 -10.53 12.55 -2.28
N LEU A 166 -10.21 12.24 -1.01
CA LEU A 166 -9.62 10.94 -0.64
C LEU A 166 -10.62 9.79 -0.78
N TYR A 167 -11.91 10.01 -0.51
CA TYR A 167 -12.95 9.01 -0.75
C TYR A 167 -12.96 8.58 -2.23
N HIS A 168 -13.02 9.55 -3.14
CA HIS A 168 -12.98 9.26 -4.58
C HIS A 168 -11.66 8.63 -5.02
N HIS A 169 -10.55 9.06 -4.42
CA HIS A 169 -9.24 8.51 -4.70
C HIS A 169 -9.18 7.01 -4.34
N ILE A 170 -9.57 6.66 -3.11
CA ILE A 170 -9.58 5.27 -2.63
C ILE A 170 -10.61 4.44 -3.40
N GLN A 171 -11.78 5.01 -3.72
CA GLN A 171 -12.78 4.36 -4.56
C GLN A 171 -12.17 3.94 -5.92
N ARG A 172 -11.43 4.84 -6.57
CA ARG A 172 -10.78 4.53 -7.85
C ARG A 172 -9.66 3.51 -7.69
N LEU A 173 -8.86 3.60 -6.64
CA LEU A 173 -7.84 2.59 -6.32
C LEU A 173 -8.46 1.20 -6.12
N ASN A 174 -9.62 1.12 -5.47
CA ASN A 174 -10.39 -0.13 -5.34
C ASN A 174 -10.83 -0.68 -6.70
N LEU A 175 -11.32 0.18 -7.62
CA LEU A 175 -11.70 -0.24 -8.98
C LEU A 175 -10.49 -0.80 -9.74
N LEU A 176 -9.36 -0.10 -9.70
CA LEU A 176 -8.10 -0.52 -10.32
C LEU A 176 -7.63 -1.88 -9.79
N ARG A 177 -7.57 -2.02 -8.46
CA ARG A 177 -7.12 -3.26 -7.82
C ARG A 177 -8.07 -4.43 -8.10
N ARG A 178 -9.37 -4.21 -8.17
CA ARG A 178 -10.36 -5.25 -8.52
C ARG A 178 -10.26 -5.70 -9.97
N ALA A 179 -9.98 -4.79 -10.88
CA ALA A 179 -9.91 -5.07 -12.31
C ALA A 179 -8.58 -5.71 -12.75
N ILE A 180 -7.49 -5.53 -11.97
CA ILE A 180 -6.15 -5.99 -12.33
C ILE A 180 -5.72 -7.11 -11.38
N PRO A 181 -5.81 -8.39 -11.77
CA PRO A 181 -5.47 -9.53 -10.90
C PRO A 181 -4.05 -9.48 -10.36
N ALA A 182 -3.07 -9.02 -11.16
CA ALA A 182 -1.69 -8.84 -10.71
C ALA A 182 -1.58 -7.97 -9.46
N LEU A 183 -2.35 -6.88 -9.33
CA LEU A 183 -2.32 -6.03 -8.14
C LEU A 183 -2.83 -6.73 -6.87
N ARG A 184 -3.65 -7.77 -7.00
CA ARG A 184 -4.22 -8.48 -5.86
C ARG A 184 -3.36 -9.64 -5.38
N LYS A 185 -2.78 -10.40 -6.33
CA LYS A 185 -2.25 -11.73 -6.05
C LYS A 185 -0.77 -11.92 -6.37
N ALA A 186 -0.15 -11.01 -7.13
CA ALA A 186 1.26 -11.13 -7.46
C ALA A 186 2.16 -10.57 -6.34
N ARG A 187 3.39 -11.05 -6.30
CA ARG A 187 4.47 -10.44 -5.52
C ARG A 187 4.96 -9.17 -6.20
N MET A 188 5.71 -8.35 -5.48
CA MET A 188 6.45 -7.22 -6.05
C MET A 188 7.84 -7.69 -6.47
N THR A 189 8.21 -7.37 -7.69
CA THR A 189 9.56 -7.66 -8.23
C THR A 189 10.09 -6.43 -8.96
N GLN A 190 11.38 -6.42 -9.30
CA GLN A 190 12.04 -5.30 -9.98
C GLN A 190 11.74 -3.94 -9.33
N VAL A 191 11.88 -3.89 -8.01
CA VAL A 191 11.61 -2.68 -7.23
C VAL A 191 12.76 -1.70 -7.41
N GLY A 192 12.44 -0.50 -7.87
CA GLY A 192 13.35 0.65 -7.90
C GLY A 192 12.73 1.84 -7.18
N GLU A 193 13.54 2.55 -6.39
CA GLU A 193 13.11 3.73 -5.64
C GLU A 193 14.18 4.82 -5.65
N TRP A 194 13.76 6.08 -5.64
CA TRP A 194 14.66 7.24 -5.59
C TRP A 194 14.00 8.44 -4.91
N GLY A 195 13.61 8.29 -3.67
CA GLY A 195 12.98 9.37 -2.91
C GLY A 195 11.56 9.69 -3.38
N SER A 196 11.41 10.63 -4.32
CA SER A 196 10.09 11.07 -4.82
C SER A 196 9.47 10.17 -5.88
N GLY A 197 10.16 9.12 -6.32
CA GLY A 197 9.67 8.17 -7.30
C GLY A 197 9.93 6.73 -6.90
N MET A 198 9.10 5.84 -7.43
CA MET A 198 9.22 4.39 -7.24
C MET A 198 8.63 3.66 -8.43
N HIS A 199 9.18 2.51 -8.78
CA HIS A 199 8.52 1.56 -9.69
C HIS A 199 8.68 0.12 -9.21
N PHE A 200 7.80 -0.75 -9.70
CA PHE A 200 7.90 -2.20 -9.51
C PHE A 200 7.03 -2.95 -10.51
N VAL A 201 7.31 -4.24 -10.64
CA VAL A 201 6.52 -5.18 -11.44
C VAL A 201 5.63 -6.03 -10.55
N ARG A 202 4.43 -6.29 -11.02
CA ARG A 202 3.47 -7.26 -10.49
C ARG A 202 3.20 -8.33 -11.53
N ASP A 203 3.74 -9.53 -11.32
CA ASP A 203 3.67 -10.65 -12.28
C ASP A 203 2.92 -11.84 -11.67
N LEU A 204 1.67 -12.07 -12.11
CA LEU A 204 0.83 -13.15 -11.60
C LEU A 204 1.12 -14.49 -12.27
N ALA A 205 1.52 -14.51 -13.52
CA ALA A 205 1.81 -15.76 -14.21
C ALA A 205 2.95 -16.56 -13.58
N ALA A 206 3.89 -15.88 -12.91
CA ALA A 206 4.96 -16.52 -12.15
C ALA A 206 4.44 -17.39 -10.99
N ALA A 207 3.19 -17.21 -10.56
CA ALA A 207 2.56 -17.97 -9.48
C ALA A 207 1.78 -19.21 -9.93
N GLY A 208 1.60 -19.43 -11.24
CA GLY A 208 1.06 -20.66 -11.82
C GLY A 208 -0.42 -20.97 -11.56
N THR A 209 -1.26 -20.03 -11.15
CA THR A 209 -2.56 -20.34 -10.55
C THR A 209 -3.79 -19.71 -11.20
N GLU A 210 -3.70 -18.71 -12.06
CA GLU A 210 -4.86 -18.03 -12.66
C GLU A 210 -4.53 -17.36 -14.01
N ALA A 211 -5.49 -16.59 -14.51
CA ALA A 211 -5.33 -15.80 -15.73
C ALA A 211 -4.05 -14.96 -15.68
N ASP A 212 -3.27 -15.01 -16.73
CA ASP A 212 -2.06 -14.22 -16.88
C ASP A 212 -2.38 -12.72 -16.69
N SER A 213 -1.69 -12.10 -15.77
CA SER A 213 -1.84 -10.67 -15.49
C SER A 213 -0.49 -10.08 -15.11
N TYR A 214 -0.04 -9.12 -15.90
CA TYR A 214 1.24 -8.47 -15.72
C TYR A 214 1.06 -6.96 -15.70
N ALA A 215 1.54 -6.31 -14.65
CA ALA A 215 1.42 -4.88 -14.49
C ALA A 215 2.75 -4.25 -14.04
N ILE A 216 3.03 -3.07 -14.57
CA ILE A 216 4.12 -2.20 -14.15
C ILE A 216 3.50 -1.01 -13.44
N VAL A 217 3.96 -0.75 -12.22
CA VAL A 217 3.50 0.38 -11.43
C VAL A 217 4.62 1.40 -11.31
N GLY A 218 4.30 2.65 -11.60
CA GLY A 218 5.14 3.80 -11.31
C GLY A 218 4.42 4.72 -10.34
N LEU A 219 5.11 5.23 -9.34
CA LEU A 219 4.58 6.11 -8.30
C LEU A 219 5.38 7.41 -8.25
N ALA A 220 4.68 8.51 -7.98
CA ALA A 220 5.29 9.82 -7.81
C ALA A 220 4.74 10.50 -6.55
N ILE A 221 5.62 11.18 -5.79
CA ILE A 221 5.25 11.97 -4.62
C ILE A 221 5.89 13.36 -4.70
N GLY A 222 5.11 14.40 -4.44
CA GLY A 222 5.55 15.79 -4.39
C GLY A 222 5.79 16.43 -5.76
N CYS A 223 6.34 15.72 -6.73
CA CYS A 223 6.62 16.21 -8.08
C CYS A 223 6.41 15.12 -9.13
N GLU A 224 6.32 15.53 -10.39
CA GLU A 224 6.24 14.59 -11.52
C GLU A 224 7.52 13.76 -11.63
N GLN A 225 7.38 12.49 -11.97
CA GLN A 225 8.49 11.56 -12.14
C GLN A 225 8.50 10.94 -13.53
N GLN A 226 9.72 10.78 -14.06
CA GLN A 226 9.98 9.96 -15.23
C GLN A 226 10.36 8.55 -14.76
N ILE A 227 9.59 7.57 -15.17
CA ILE A 227 9.80 6.16 -14.86
C ILE A 227 10.44 5.48 -16.07
N GLN A 228 11.50 4.76 -15.82
CA GLN A 228 12.14 3.90 -16.83
C GLN A 228 12.36 2.51 -16.23
N ILE A 229 11.93 1.49 -16.94
CA ILE A 229 12.09 0.10 -16.52
C ILE A 229 12.39 -0.78 -17.73
N GLY A 230 13.37 -1.65 -17.61
CA GLY A 230 13.75 -2.63 -18.61
C GLY A 230 13.54 -4.06 -18.14
N ASN A 231 13.86 -5.04 -18.97
CA ASN A 231 13.70 -6.46 -18.70
C ASN A 231 12.25 -6.83 -18.34
N ILE A 232 11.30 -6.22 -19.03
CA ILE A 232 9.87 -6.48 -18.88
C ILE A 232 9.37 -7.34 -20.04
N ARG A 233 8.19 -7.92 -19.90
CA ARG A 233 7.55 -8.67 -20.98
C ARG A 233 7.26 -7.74 -22.18
N PRO A 234 7.60 -8.13 -23.43
CA PRO A 234 7.23 -7.35 -24.59
C PRO A 234 5.73 -7.44 -24.87
N GLY A 235 5.16 -6.42 -25.51
CA GLY A 235 3.76 -6.39 -25.91
C GLY A 235 3.11 -5.01 -25.78
N LEU A 236 1.78 -4.95 -25.88
CA LEU A 236 1.02 -3.72 -25.77
C LEU A 236 0.64 -3.45 -24.32
N TYR A 237 1.14 -2.35 -23.79
CA TYR A 237 0.79 -1.88 -22.45
C TYR A 237 -0.26 -0.77 -22.52
N ARG A 238 -1.26 -0.86 -21.66
CA ARG A 238 -2.26 0.20 -21.47
C ARG A 238 -2.23 0.70 -20.04
N ASP A 239 -2.15 2.02 -19.89
CA ASP A 239 -2.20 2.64 -18.57
C ASP A 239 -3.64 2.67 -18.05
N ALA A 240 -3.89 1.95 -16.98
CA ALA A 240 -5.21 1.88 -16.36
C ALA A 240 -5.63 3.20 -15.68
N VAL A 241 -4.70 4.14 -15.48
CA VAL A 241 -4.96 5.47 -14.90
C VAL A 241 -5.34 6.47 -16.00
N THR A 242 -4.50 6.63 -17.02
CA THR A 242 -4.68 7.67 -18.05
C THR A 242 -5.35 7.16 -19.32
N GLY A 243 -5.24 5.87 -19.61
CA GLY A 243 -5.67 5.24 -20.85
C GLY A 243 -4.64 5.30 -21.97
N GLY A 244 -3.41 5.77 -21.67
CA GLY A 244 -2.31 5.77 -22.63
C GLY A 244 -1.92 4.36 -23.10
N GLU A 245 -1.38 4.24 -24.31
CA GLU A 245 -0.93 2.98 -24.88
C GLU A 245 0.55 3.08 -25.29
N ILE A 246 1.34 2.07 -25.00
CA ILE A 246 2.74 1.94 -25.43
C ILE A 246 2.99 0.50 -25.85
N HIS A 247 3.54 0.33 -27.03
CA HIS A 247 4.07 -0.97 -27.48
C HIS A 247 5.53 -1.10 -27.04
N SER A 248 5.82 -2.08 -26.20
CA SER A 248 7.14 -2.33 -25.63
C SER A 248 7.83 -3.52 -26.31
N ASP A 249 9.13 -3.41 -26.52
CA ASP A 249 10.04 -4.49 -26.94
C ASP A 249 10.83 -5.09 -25.76
N GLY A 250 10.49 -4.73 -24.53
CA GLY A 250 11.19 -5.20 -23.32
C GLY A 250 11.59 -4.07 -22.37
N SER A 251 11.22 -2.82 -22.72
CA SER A 251 11.44 -1.65 -21.86
C SER A 251 10.26 -0.68 -21.92
N LEU A 252 10.01 0.04 -20.85
CA LEU A 252 8.95 1.03 -20.78
C LEU A 252 9.48 2.34 -20.19
N SER A 253 9.05 3.47 -20.78
CA SER A 253 9.34 4.81 -20.27
C SER A 253 8.07 5.64 -20.29
N PHE A 254 7.71 6.23 -19.15
CA PHE A 254 6.49 7.02 -19.00
C PHE A 254 6.61 8.04 -17.87
N SER A 255 5.78 9.09 -17.94
CA SER A 255 5.66 10.09 -16.87
C SER A 255 4.55 9.73 -15.90
N VAL A 256 4.75 10.03 -14.62
CA VAL A 256 3.73 9.97 -13.57
C VAL A 256 3.62 11.36 -12.94
N LYS A 257 2.43 11.95 -12.99
CA LYS A 257 2.18 13.26 -12.39
C LYS A 257 2.38 13.23 -10.87
N ALA A 258 2.68 14.39 -10.30
CA ALA A 258 2.84 14.53 -8.85
C ALA A 258 1.67 13.90 -8.07
N ASN A 259 1.99 13.12 -7.05
CA ASN A 259 1.07 12.44 -6.14
C ASN A 259 0.11 11.44 -6.83
N SER A 260 0.49 10.94 -8.01
CA SER A 260 -0.27 10.00 -8.82
C SER A 260 0.44 8.65 -8.96
N ALA A 261 -0.18 7.75 -9.69
CA ALA A 261 0.37 6.48 -10.13
C ALA A 261 0.17 6.30 -11.63
N GLY A 262 1.11 5.62 -12.29
CA GLY A 262 0.92 5.00 -13.61
C GLY A 262 0.82 3.49 -13.41
N ILE A 263 -0.18 2.86 -13.99
CA ILE A 263 -0.42 1.40 -13.84
C ILE A 263 -0.57 0.81 -15.24
N TRP A 264 0.56 0.39 -15.79
CA TRP A 264 0.66 -0.12 -17.15
C TRP A 264 0.46 -1.62 -17.18
N VAL A 265 -0.62 -2.08 -17.78
CA VAL A 265 -1.04 -3.48 -17.80
C VAL A 265 -0.84 -4.06 -19.19
N LEU A 266 -0.09 -5.16 -19.28
CA LEU A 266 0.15 -5.89 -20.53
C LEU A 266 -1.16 -6.48 -21.03
N ASP A 267 -1.54 -6.13 -22.27
CA ASP A 267 -2.80 -6.51 -22.92
C ASP A 267 -4.05 -6.25 -22.06
N GLY A 268 -3.89 -5.34 -21.08
CA GLY A 268 -4.91 -5.07 -20.07
C GLY A 268 -6.00 -4.10 -20.54
N PRO A 269 -6.94 -3.78 -19.66
CA PRO A 269 -7.91 -2.75 -19.89
C PRO A 269 -7.19 -1.41 -20.03
N GLY A 270 -7.77 -0.51 -20.80
CA GLY A 270 -7.38 0.90 -20.76
C GLY A 270 -7.85 1.57 -19.48
N LYS A 271 -8.13 2.86 -19.54
CA LYS A 271 -8.52 3.68 -18.40
C LYS A 271 -9.66 3.09 -17.56
N ILE A 272 -9.45 3.00 -16.25
CA ILE A 272 -10.43 2.56 -15.26
C ILE A 272 -10.83 3.73 -14.37
N GLY A 273 -12.12 4.00 -14.30
CA GLY A 273 -12.67 5.11 -13.52
C GLY A 273 -12.36 6.49 -14.10
N MET A 274 -12.76 7.52 -13.39
CA MET A 274 -12.56 8.92 -13.79
C MET A 274 -11.32 9.52 -13.13
N ASP A 275 -10.75 10.54 -13.78
CA ASP A 275 -9.65 11.29 -13.21
C ASP A 275 -10.08 11.98 -11.90
N GLY A 276 -9.23 11.90 -10.93
CA GLY A 276 -9.35 12.57 -9.64
C GLY A 276 -8.20 13.56 -9.42
N VAL A 277 -8.16 14.13 -8.22
CA VAL A 277 -7.11 15.08 -7.84
C VAL A 277 -5.73 14.40 -7.83
N TYR A 278 -5.66 13.15 -7.40
CA TYR A 278 -4.41 12.42 -7.14
C TYR A 278 -4.17 11.22 -8.08
N LEU A 279 -5.12 10.84 -8.91
CA LEU A 279 -5.00 9.79 -9.92
C LEU A 279 -5.41 10.35 -11.28
N ARG A 280 -4.41 10.73 -12.09
CA ARG A 280 -4.64 11.46 -13.36
C ARG A 280 -3.45 11.36 -14.30
#